data_efd1677af2879b19fee80c759a7a92ef
#
_entry.id   efd1677af2879b19fee80c759a7a92ef
#
_cell.length_a   1.000
_cell.length_b   1.000
_cell.length_c   1.000
_cell.angle_alpha   90.00
_cell.angle_beta   90.00
_cell.angle_gamma   90.00
#
_symmetry.space_group_name_H-M   'P 1'
#
loop_
_entity.id
_entity.type
_entity.pdbx_description
1 polymer ?
#
loop_
_entity_poly.entity_id
_entity_poly.type
_entity_poly.pdbx_seq_one_letter_code
_entity_poly.pdbx_strand_id
1 'polypeptide(L)'
;QLTGSSRIYANAKPGIIMDAFSMAGESNLVFIINELDKANSGKGTGNPADVLLTLLDNLGFTDNYMECMIPTVGVYPIATANDKSQISSPLMSRFAVIDIPDYTPEEKKAIFSKFALPKVLKRIGLREGECIMTDDALDAVIDIFSDTTGIRDLEQAAEHIAANALYRIEVNKVENVTFDVAMVKELFA
;
A
#
# COMPACT_ATOMS: atom_id res chain seq x y z
N GLN A 1 -7.63 -13.54 14.00
CA GLN A 1 -7.77 -12.97 15.34
C GLN A 1 -6.40 -12.48 15.83
N LEU A 2 -6.33 -11.27 16.42
CA LEU A 2 -5.07 -10.70 16.93
C LEU A 2 -4.55 -11.46 18.15
N THR A 3 -5.44 -11.87 19.05
CA THR A 3 -5.13 -12.47 20.35
C THR A 3 -5.40 -13.97 20.44
N GLY A 4 -5.53 -14.65 19.30
CA GLY A 4 -5.77 -16.10 19.29
C GLY A 4 -7.17 -16.53 19.71
N SER A 5 -7.39 -17.83 19.75
CA SER A 5 -8.64 -18.46 20.14
C SER A 5 -8.43 -19.35 21.38
N SER A 6 -9.46 -19.40 22.26
CA SER A 6 -9.42 -20.24 23.46
C SER A 6 -9.22 -21.72 23.08
N ARG A 7 -8.40 -22.44 23.87
CA ARG A 7 -8.12 -23.87 23.72
C ARG A 7 -9.33 -24.79 23.86
N ILE A 8 -10.47 -24.24 24.28
CA ILE A 8 -11.75 -24.98 24.33
C ILE A 8 -12.21 -25.43 22.94
N TYR A 9 -11.78 -24.72 21.88
CA TYR A 9 -12.18 -25.01 20.51
C TYR A 9 -11.20 -25.97 19.82
N ALA A 10 -11.69 -26.95 19.06
CA ALA A 10 -10.89 -27.97 18.41
C ALA A 10 -9.81 -27.43 17.45
N ASN A 11 -10.04 -26.26 16.86
CA ASN A 11 -9.11 -25.60 15.92
C ASN A 11 -8.47 -24.35 16.53
N ALA A 12 -8.29 -24.34 17.87
CA ALA A 12 -7.66 -23.21 18.54
C ALA A 12 -6.20 -23.02 18.11
N LYS A 13 -5.80 -21.78 17.97
CA LYS A 13 -4.42 -21.39 17.61
C LYS A 13 -4.06 -20.05 18.23
N PRO A 14 -2.75 -19.76 18.38
CA PRO A 14 -2.27 -18.46 18.80
C PRO A 14 -2.76 -17.32 17.92
N GLY A 15 -2.69 -16.11 18.43
CA GLY A 15 -2.98 -14.91 17.65
C GLY A 15 -1.82 -14.47 16.78
N ILE A 16 -2.11 -13.62 15.79
CA ILE A 16 -1.11 -13.09 14.85
C ILE A 16 0.02 -12.34 15.58
N ILE A 17 -0.29 -11.68 16.70
CA ILE A 17 0.74 -10.99 17.51
C ILE A 17 1.73 -12.02 18.10
N MET A 18 1.21 -13.13 18.63
CA MET A 18 2.07 -14.19 19.17
C MET A 18 2.86 -14.89 18.08
N ASP A 19 2.24 -15.13 16.93
CA ASP A 19 2.93 -15.71 15.77
C ASP A 19 4.10 -14.82 15.32
N ALA A 20 3.92 -13.48 15.34
CA ALA A 20 4.99 -12.54 15.01
C ALA A 20 6.18 -12.63 15.96
N PHE A 21 5.95 -12.72 17.27
CA PHE A 21 7.00 -12.94 18.25
C PHE A 21 7.72 -14.28 18.02
N SER A 22 6.96 -15.34 17.77
CA SER A 22 7.51 -16.67 17.49
C SER A 22 8.37 -16.71 16.23
N MET A 23 7.93 -16.04 15.16
CA MET A 23 8.67 -15.98 13.89
C MET A 23 9.96 -15.16 14.01
N ALA A 24 9.91 -14.06 14.76
CA ALA A 24 11.08 -13.21 14.95
C ALA A 24 12.10 -13.80 15.92
N GLY A 25 11.66 -14.59 16.90
CA GLY A 25 12.50 -15.11 17.99
C GLY A 25 13.00 -14.06 18.95
N GLU A 26 12.47 -12.84 18.88
CA GLU A 26 12.88 -11.66 19.62
C GLU A 26 11.68 -10.96 20.24
N SER A 27 11.91 -10.14 21.28
CA SER A 27 10.86 -9.38 21.96
C SER A 27 10.79 -7.90 21.52
N ASN A 28 11.81 -7.39 20.82
CA ASN A 28 11.94 -6.02 20.37
C ASN A 28 11.52 -5.89 18.90
N LEU A 29 10.22 -5.93 18.64
CA LEU A 29 9.66 -5.95 17.29
C LEU A 29 9.18 -4.59 16.82
N VAL A 30 9.34 -4.33 15.53
CA VAL A 30 8.60 -3.28 14.83
C VAL A 30 7.37 -3.92 14.19
N PHE A 31 6.18 -3.55 14.69
CA PHE A 31 4.90 -3.96 14.09
C PHE A 31 4.45 -2.94 13.05
N ILE A 32 4.32 -3.38 11.80
CA ILE A 32 3.75 -2.56 10.73
C ILE A 32 2.26 -2.88 10.63
N ILE A 33 1.41 -1.89 10.91
CA ILE A 33 -0.04 -2.01 10.90
C ILE A 33 -0.56 -1.21 9.70
N ASN A 34 -0.93 -1.89 8.64
CA ASN A 34 -1.47 -1.23 7.45
C ASN A 34 -2.97 -0.98 7.61
N GLU A 35 -3.42 0.18 7.10
CA GLU A 35 -4.84 0.57 7.04
C GLU A 35 -5.51 0.57 8.42
N LEU A 36 -4.88 1.23 9.41
CA LEU A 36 -5.40 1.31 10.78
C LEU A 36 -6.80 1.94 10.85
N ASP A 37 -7.13 2.83 9.94
CA ASP A 37 -8.46 3.44 9.77
C ASP A 37 -9.57 2.41 9.53
N LYS A 38 -9.25 1.24 8.97
CA LYS A 38 -10.22 0.16 8.73
C LYS A 38 -10.39 -0.79 9.91
N ALA A 39 -9.60 -0.66 10.95
CA ALA A 39 -9.65 -1.55 12.12
C ALA A 39 -10.99 -1.47 12.88
N ASN A 40 -11.73 -0.36 12.80
CA ASN A 40 -12.99 -0.13 13.50
C ASN A 40 -14.24 -0.66 12.76
N SER A 41 -14.11 -1.23 11.56
CA SER A 41 -15.24 -1.60 10.70
C SER A 41 -15.86 -2.98 10.99
N GLY A 42 -15.35 -3.72 11.98
CA GLY A 42 -15.82 -5.08 12.30
C GLY A 42 -16.90 -5.12 13.37
N LYS A 43 -18.09 -5.63 13.04
CA LYS A 43 -19.17 -5.99 13.98
C LYS A 43 -18.90 -7.33 14.69
N GLY A 44 -17.63 -7.70 14.93
CA GLY A 44 -17.27 -8.98 15.56
C GLY A 44 -17.01 -8.87 17.05
N THR A 45 -16.93 -10.01 17.74
CA THR A 45 -16.53 -10.13 19.15
C THR A 45 -15.06 -9.74 19.33
N GLY A 46 -14.82 -8.61 19.98
CA GLY A 46 -13.49 -8.04 20.25
C GLY A 46 -13.11 -6.97 19.23
N ASN A 47 -12.90 -5.76 19.73
CA ASN A 47 -12.47 -4.64 18.90
C ASN A 47 -10.95 -4.72 18.71
N PRO A 48 -10.42 -4.81 17.48
CA PRO A 48 -8.97 -4.78 17.25
C PRO A 48 -8.28 -3.56 17.85
N ALA A 49 -9.00 -2.43 17.95
CA ALA A 49 -8.49 -1.21 18.57
C ALA A 49 -8.12 -1.40 20.04
N ASP A 50 -8.89 -2.18 20.82
CA ASP A 50 -8.61 -2.40 22.24
C ASP A 50 -7.31 -3.20 22.45
N VAL A 51 -7.06 -4.18 21.58
CA VAL A 51 -5.81 -4.97 21.60
C VAL A 51 -4.63 -4.08 21.24
N LEU A 52 -4.78 -3.20 20.26
CA LEU A 52 -3.74 -2.26 19.86
C LEU A 52 -3.46 -1.24 20.97
N LEU A 53 -4.46 -0.77 21.70
CA LEU A 53 -4.25 0.11 22.85
C LEU A 53 -3.36 -0.55 23.91
N THR A 54 -3.63 -1.81 24.24
CA THR A 54 -2.84 -2.57 25.21
C THR A 54 -1.39 -2.73 24.74
N LEU A 55 -1.19 -2.98 23.44
CA LEU A 55 0.14 -3.08 22.81
C LEU A 55 0.90 -1.75 22.87
N LEU A 56 0.21 -0.63 22.56
CA LEU A 56 0.78 0.73 22.54
C LEU A 56 1.14 1.23 23.95
N ASP A 57 0.39 0.83 24.96
CA ASP A 57 0.64 1.23 26.33
C ASP A 57 1.77 0.42 27.01
N ASN A 58 2.39 -0.54 26.31
CA ASN A 58 3.42 -1.43 26.85
C ASN A 58 3.00 -2.19 28.13
N LEU A 59 1.70 -2.41 28.30
CA LEU A 59 1.15 -3.11 29.46
C LEU A 59 1.22 -4.64 29.34
N GLY A 60 1.73 -5.13 28.23
CA GLY A 60 1.62 -6.53 27.83
C GLY A 60 0.25 -6.85 27.26
N PHE A 61 0.11 -8.01 26.63
CA PHE A 61 -1.18 -8.50 26.16
C PHE A 61 -1.35 -9.97 26.52
N THR A 62 -2.60 -10.41 26.66
CA THR A 62 -2.91 -11.82 26.89
C THR A 62 -3.35 -12.46 25.59
N ASP A 63 -2.60 -13.48 25.17
CA ASP A 63 -3.03 -14.34 24.07
C ASP A 63 -3.98 -15.41 24.61
N ASN A 64 -5.17 -15.55 23.99
CA ASN A 64 -6.21 -16.48 24.45
C ASN A 64 -5.84 -17.97 24.30
N TYR A 65 -4.90 -18.28 23.41
CA TYR A 65 -4.41 -19.64 23.24
C TYR A 65 -3.30 -19.95 24.24
N MET A 66 -2.38 -19.01 24.43
CA MET A 66 -1.26 -19.19 25.36
C MET A 66 -1.70 -19.08 26.83
N GLU A 67 -2.79 -18.38 27.11
CA GLU A 67 -3.34 -18.14 28.46
C GLU A 67 -2.34 -17.49 29.43
N CYS A 68 -1.40 -16.73 28.87
CA CYS A 68 -0.41 -15.99 29.64
C CYS A 68 -0.23 -14.57 29.13
N MET A 69 0.24 -13.70 30.00
CA MET A 69 0.59 -12.34 29.63
C MET A 69 1.95 -12.31 28.92
N ILE A 70 1.99 -11.71 27.77
CA ILE A 70 3.19 -11.52 26.95
C ILE A 70 3.66 -10.08 27.10
N PRO A 71 4.89 -9.83 27.58
CA PRO A 71 5.43 -8.49 27.70
C PRO A 71 5.56 -7.83 26.33
N THR A 72 5.19 -6.55 26.24
CA THR A 72 5.28 -5.75 25.01
C THR A 72 6.29 -4.62 25.10
N VAL A 73 7.07 -4.57 26.16
CA VAL A 73 8.19 -3.62 26.31
C VAL A 73 9.22 -3.85 25.20
N GLY A 74 9.50 -2.82 24.39
CA GLY A 74 10.38 -2.94 23.22
C GLY A 74 9.65 -3.21 21.90
N VAL A 75 8.31 -3.24 21.91
CA VAL A 75 7.52 -3.26 20.70
C VAL A 75 7.29 -1.82 20.20
N TYR A 76 7.58 -1.60 18.92
CA TYR A 76 7.46 -0.29 18.25
C TYR A 76 6.44 -0.39 17.10
N PRO A 77 5.17 -0.01 17.33
CA PRO A 77 4.17 -0.03 16.27
C PRO A 77 4.30 1.18 15.36
N ILE A 78 4.29 0.90 14.04
CA ILE A 78 4.18 1.89 12.97
C ILE A 78 2.88 1.60 12.23
N ALA A 79 2.01 2.59 12.11
CA ALA A 79 0.73 2.43 11.44
C ALA A 79 0.63 3.32 10.20
N THR A 80 -0.05 2.81 9.17
CA THR A 80 -0.48 3.61 8.02
C THR A 80 -1.99 3.75 8.03
N ALA A 81 -2.49 4.89 7.57
CA ALA A 81 -3.91 5.17 7.42
C ALA A 81 -4.13 6.14 6.27
N ASN A 82 -5.26 6.01 5.58
CA ASN A 82 -5.67 6.95 4.54
C ASN A 82 -6.52 8.09 5.13
N ASP A 83 -7.33 7.78 6.13
CA ASP A 83 -8.22 8.72 6.77
C ASP A 83 -8.10 8.66 8.31
N LYS A 84 -7.37 9.62 8.87
CA LYS A 84 -7.18 9.73 10.32
C LYS A 84 -8.48 9.97 11.10
N SER A 85 -9.53 10.47 10.44
CA SER A 85 -10.82 10.72 11.10
C SER A 85 -11.55 9.42 11.48
N GLN A 86 -11.22 8.31 10.83
CA GLN A 86 -11.76 6.98 11.13
C GLN A 86 -11.05 6.27 12.29
N ILE A 87 -9.94 6.82 12.77
CA ILE A 87 -9.19 6.25 13.88
C ILE A 87 -9.75 6.82 15.20
N SER A 88 -9.98 5.95 16.17
CA SER A 88 -10.51 6.39 17.48
C SER A 88 -9.54 7.33 18.20
N SER A 89 -10.09 8.32 18.92
CA SER A 89 -9.29 9.28 19.69
C SER A 89 -8.30 8.64 20.67
N PRO A 90 -8.64 7.53 21.38
CA PRO A 90 -7.68 6.85 22.24
C PRO A 90 -6.46 6.28 21.50
N LEU A 91 -6.65 5.76 20.28
CA LEU A 91 -5.53 5.30 19.45
C LEU A 91 -4.71 6.49 18.95
N MET A 92 -5.37 7.53 18.42
CA MET A 92 -4.70 8.72 17.90
C MET A 92 -3.80 9.40 18.94
N SER A 93 -4.21 9.42 20.21
CA SER A 93 -3.43 10.05 21.29
C SER A 93 -2.09 9.34 21.60
N ARG A 94 -1.92 8.11 21.11
CA ARG A 94 -0.73 7.29 21.32
C ARG A 94 0.24 7.27 20.14
N PHE A 95 -0.17 7.80 19.01
CA PHE A 95 0.67 7.89 17.83
C PHE A 95 1.23 9.30 17.64
N ALA A 96 2.50 9.40 17.24
CA ALA A 96 3.04 10.59 16.61
C ALA A 96 2.60 10.58 15.14
N VAL A 97 1.75 11.53 14.76
CA VAL A 97 1.19 11.58 13.42
C VAL A 97 2.15 12.31 12.47
N ILE A 98 2.46 11.66 11.35
CA ILE A 98 3.21 12.24 10.24
C ILE A 98 2.28 12.27 9.03
N ASP A 99 1.86 13.45 8.63
CA ASP A 99 1.05 13.62 7.42
C ASP A 99 1.95 13.54 6.18
N ILE A 100 1.59 12.67 5.24
CA ILE A 100 2.25 12.55 3.94
C ILE A 100 1.34 13.23 2.92
N PRO A 101 1.74 14.38 2.35
CA PRO A 101 0.93 15.07 1.36
C PRO A 101 0.86 14.29 0.05
N ASP A 102 -0.18 14.55 -0.74
CA ASP A 102 -0.25 14.07 -2.12
C ASP A 102 0.81 14.75 -2.98
N TYR A 103 1.17 14.06 -4.06
CA TYR A 103 2.10 14.58 -5.05
C TYR A 103 1.47 15.70 -5.88
N THR A 104 2.25 16.74 -6.16
CA THR A 104 1.87 17.77 -7.13
C THR A 104 1.83 17.20 -8.54
N PRO A 105 1.14 17.84 -9.51
CA PRO A 105 1.14 17.40 -10.91
C PRO A 105 2.56 17.27 -11.50
N GLU A 106 3.45 18.20 -11.17
CA GLU A 106 4.84 18.17 -11.62
C GLU A 106 5.61 16.98 -11.04
N GLU A 107 5.40 16.67 -9.75
CA GLU A 107 5.97 15.48 -9.11
C GLU A 107 5.40 14.20 -9.71
N LYS A 108 4.08 14.13 -9.94
CA LYS A 108 3.44 13.01 -10.64
C LYS A 108 4.04 12.79 -12.03
N LYS A 109 4.22 13.87 -12.82
CA LYS A 109 4.86 13.81 -14.14
C LYS A 109 6.29 13.29 -14.06
N ALA A 110 7.06 13.79 -13.11
CA ALA A 110 8.44 13.34 -12.89
C ALA A 110 8.50 11.85 -12.48
N ILE A 111 7.63 11.42 -11.57
CA ILE A 111 7.57 10.02 -11.11
C ILE A 111 7.14 9.11 -12.29
N PHE A 112 6.12 9.51 -13.03
CA PHE A 112 5.64 8.75 -14.17
C PHE A 112 6.71 8.57 -15.25
N SER A 113 7.33 9.67 -15.70
CA SER A 113 8.28 9.65 -16.80
C SER A 113 9.62 9.02 -16.44
N LYS A 114 10.12 9.23 -15.21
CA LYS A 114 11.45 8.78 -14.81
C LYS A 114 11.48 7.42 -14.11
N PHE A 115 10.36 6.99 -13.53
CA PHE A 115 10.32 5.76 -12.73
C PHE A 115 9.24 4.78 -13.17
N ALA A 116 7.96 5.19 -13.22
CA ALA A 116 6.85 4.26 -13.47
C ALA A 116 6.93 3.68 -14.89
N LEU A 117 6.94 4.51 -15.90
CA LEU A 117 6.97 4.06 -17.30
C LEU A 117 8.24 3.28 -17.64
N PRO A 118 9.47 3.73 -17.34
CA PRO A 118 10.68 2.96 -17.62
C PRO A 118 10.73 1.61 -16.89
N LYS A 119 10.26 1.54 -15.65
CA LYS A 119 10.15 0.29 -14.89
C LYS A 119 9.27 -0.74 -15.60
N VAL A 120 8.11 -0.30 -16.11
CA VAL A 120 7.18 -1.17 -16.82
C VAL A 120 7.75 -1.59 -18.17
N LEU A 121 8.28 -0.65 -18.97
CA LEU A 121 8.89 -0.95 -20.27
C LEU A 121 10.00 -2.00 -20.14
N LYS A 122 10.88 -1.84 -19.17
CA LYS A 122 11.93 -2.83 -18.88
C LYS A 122 11.36 -4.19 -18.49
N ARG A 123 10.27 -4.23 -17.69
CA ARG A 123 9.63 -5.48 -17.25
C ARG A 123 9.04 -6.28 -18.40
N ILE A 124 8.47 -5.61 -19.40
CA ILE A 124 7.88 -6.26 -20.58
C ILE A 124 8.87 -6.48 -21.73
N GLY A 125 10.12 -6.06 -21.55
CA GLY A 125 11.20 -6.31 -22.51
C GLY A 125 11.32 -5.31 -23.65
N LEU A 126 10.64 -4.16 -23.60
CA LEU A 126 10.83 -3.07 -24.55
C LEU A 126 12.17 -2.38 -24.31
N ARG A 127 12.84 -2.04 -25.41
CA ARG A 127 14.13 -1.35 -25.42
C ARG A 127 13.94 0.16 -25.32
N GLU A 128 15.00 0.84 -24.94
CA GLU A 128 15.02 2.30 -24.94
C GLU A 128 14.78 2.83 -26.38
N GLY A 129 13.84 3.77 -26.51
CA GLY A 129 13.45 4.34 -27.81
C GLY A 129 12.35 3.61 -28.55
N GLU A 130 11.93 2.41 -28.15
CA GLU A 130 10.79 1.70 -28.75
C GLU A 130 9.44 2.28 -28.34
N CYS A 131 9.34 2.86 -27.13
CA CYS A 131 8.17 3.57 -26.65
C CYS A 131 8.57 4.99 -26.21
N ILE A 132 8.09 5.98 -26.91
CA ILE A 132 8.39 7.40 -26.70
C ILE A 132 7.10 8.11 -26.36
N MET A 133 7.12 9.04 -25.42
CA MET A 133 6.02 9.94 -25.14
C MET A 133 6.44 11.37 -25.38
N THR A 134 5.60 12.15 -26.06
CA THR A 134 5.80 13.59 -26.15
C THR A 134 5.53 14.26 -24.80
N ASP A 135 6.08 15.44 -24.57
CA ASP A 135 5.89 16.16 -23.31
C ASP A 135 4.41 16.49 -23.05
N ASP A 136 3.69 16.89 -24.11
CA ASP A 136 2.25 17.13 -24.07
C ASP A 136 1.44 15.84 -23.78
N ALA A 137 1.91 14.69 -24.25
CA ALA A 137 1.29 13.40 -23.95
C ALA A 137 1.48 13.01 -22.47
N LEU A 138 2.64 13.32 -21.89
CA LEU A 138 2.86 13.15 -20.45
C LEU A 138 1.90 14.02 -19.66
N ASP A 139 1.74 15.30 -20.03
CA ASP A 139 0.78 16.19 -19.38
C ASP A 139 -0.66 15.67 -19.49
N ALA A 140 -1.05 15.17 -20.67
CA ALA A 140 -2.37 14.59 -20.86
C ALA A 140 -2.62 13.36 -19.95
N VAL A 141 -1.62 12.52 -19.71
CA VAL A 141 -1.74 11.41 -18.75
C VAL A 141 -1.97 11.96 -17.33
N ILE A 142 -1.20 12.97 -16.91
CA ILE A 142 -1.34 13.55 -15.58
C ILE A 142 -2.70 14.22 -15.39
N ASP A 143 -3.22 14.90 -16.43
CA ASP A 143 -4.54 15.54 -16.40
C ASP A 143 -5.67 14.50 -16.25
N ILE A 144 -5.59 13.39 -16.98
CA ILE A 144 -6.59 12.29 -16.89
C ILE A 144 -6.66 11.72 -15.47
N PHE A 145 -5.52 11.61 -14.79
CA PHE A 145 -5.42 11.07 -13.43
C PHE A 145 -5.21 12.15 -12.37
N SER A 146 -5.64 13.39 -12.63
CA SER A 146 -5.48 14.52 -11.71
C SER A 146 -6.22 14.32 -10.38
N ASP A 147 -7.42 13.76 -10.44
CA ASP A 147 -8.31 13.57 -9.29
C ASP A 147 -7.95 12.35 -8.44
N THR A 148 -6.99 11.53 -8.86
CA THR A 148 -6.58 10.34 -8.13
C THR A 148 -5.46 10.66 -7.14
N THR A 149 -5.54 10.08 -5.93
CA THR A 149 -4.51 10.21 -4.91
C THR A 149 -3.38 9.22 -5.14
N GLY A 150 -2.14 9.67 -4.92
CA GLY A 150 -0.95 8.83 -5.05
C GLY A 150 -0.54 8.55 -6.49
N ILE A 151 0.15 7.45 -6.71
CA ILE A 151 0.75 7.09 -8.01
C ILE A 151 0.29 5.73 -8.56
N ARG A 152 -0.61 5.03 -7.87
CA ARG A 152 -1.03 3.67 -8.28
C ARG A 152 -1.70 3.67 -9.65
N ASP A 153 -2.57 4.64 -9.90
CA ASP A 153 -3.28 4.75 -11.18
C ASP A 153 -2.32 5.14 -12.32
N LEU A 154 -1.29 5.93 -12.01
CA LEU A 154 -0.21 6.23 -12.95
C LEU A 154 0.65 5.00 -13.27
N GLU A 155 0.90 4.12 -12.31
CA GLU A 155 1.56 2.84 -12.60
C GLU A 155 0.69 1.96 -13.51
N GLN A 156 -0.62 1.90 -13.30
CA GLN A 156 -1.55 1.22 -14.22
C GLN A 156 -1.58 1.88 -15.60
N ALA A 157 -1.59 3.21 -15.67
CA ALA A 157 -1.50 3.92 -16.94
C ALA A 157 -0.22 3.57 -17.70
N ALA A 158 0.92 3.48 -17.00
CA ALA A 158 2.18 3.03 -17.60
C ALA A 158 2.07 1.60 -18.16
N GLU A 159 1.36 0.69 -17.47
CA GLU A 159 1.11 -0.67 -17.96
C GLU A 159 0.26 -0.67 -19.25
N HIS A 160 -0.78 0.13 -19.32
CA HIS A 160 -1.63 0.24 -20.49
C HIS A 160 -0.87 0.82 -21.70
N ILE A 161 -0.08 1.88 -21.49
CA ILE A 161 0.75 2.49 -22.54
C ILE A 161 1.80 1.49 -23.04
N ALA A 162 2.47 0.82 -22.13
CA ALA A 162 3.50 -0.17 -22.46
C ALA A 162 2.92 -1.37 -23.21
N ALA A 163 1.76 -1.88 -22.80
CA ALA A 163 1.06 -2.97 -23.48
C ALA A 163 0.62 -2.56 -24.90
N ASN A 164 0.11 -1.34 -25.08
CA ASN A 164 -0.26 -0.82 -26.38
C ASN A 164 0.95 -0.64 -27.30
N ALA A 165 2.07 -0.13 -26.76
CA ALA A 165 3.33 -0.03 -27.51
C ALA A 165 3.81 -1.41 -27.99
N LEU A 166 3.87 -2.38 -27.08
CA LEU A 166 4.28 -3.75 -27.40
C LEU A 166 3.38 -4.37 -28.46
N TYR A 167 2.05 -4.21 -28.32
CA TYR A 167 1.10 -4.71 -29.32
C TYR A 167 1.38 -4.11 -30.71
N ARG A 168 1.57 -2.80 -30.81
CA ARG A 168 1.84 -2.14 -32.10
C ARG A 168 3.17 -2.58 -32.71
N ILE A 169 4.20 -2.77 -31.90
CA ILE A 169 5.52 -3.25 -32.36
C ILE A 169 5.39 -4.69 -32.88
N GLU A 170 4.77 -5.58 -32.10
CA GLU A 170 4.70 -6.99 -32.46
C GLU A 170 3.70 -7.30 -33.57
N VAL A 171 2.53 -6.69 -33.57
CA VAL A 171 1.45 -6.96 -34.52
C VAL A 171 1.57 -6.10 -35.76
N ASN A 172 1.77 -4.81 -35.61
CA ASN A 172 1.85 -3.87 -36.74
C ASN A 172 3.27 -3.77 -37.32
N LYS A 173 4.26 -4.43 -36.69
CA LYS A 173 5.67 -4.49 -37.13
C LYS A 173 6.30 -3.11 -37.31
N VAL A 174 5.96 -2.18 -36.42
CA VAL A 174 6.62 -0.87 -36.35
C VAL A 174 7.87 -0.96 -35.47
N GLU A 175 8.89 -0.15 -35.75
CA GLU A 175 10.15 -0.16 -34.98
C GLU A 175 10.02 0.55 -33.62
N ASN A 176 9.17 1.57 -33.57
CA ASN A 176 8.90 2.33 -32.36
C ASN A 176 7.50 2.91 -32.38
N VAL A 177 7.02 3.33 -31.22
CA VAL A 177 5.71 3.99 -31.04
C VAL A 177 5.93 5.29 -30.29
N THR A 178 5.49 6.39 -30.87
CA THR A 178 5.49 7.71 -30.22
C THR A 178 4.06 8.05 -29.84
N PHE A 179 3.79 8.16 -28.55
CA PHE A 179 2.49 8.57 -28.04
C PHE A 179 2.40 10.09 -28.03
N ASP A 180 1.38 10.60 -28.69
CA ASP A 180 0.91 11.98 -28.62
C ASP A 180 -0.35 12.10 -27.77
N VAL A 181 -0.87 13.32 -27.61
CA VAL A 181 -2.08 13.61 -26.84
C VAL A 181 -3.30 12.85 -27.35
N ALA A 182 -3.42 12.71 -28.68
CA ALA A 182 -4.57 12.04 -29.31
C ALA A 182 -4.57 10.55 -28.96
N MET A 183 -3.43 9.89 -29.09
CA MET A 183 -3.26 8.47 -28.73
C MET A 183 -3.49 8.20 -27.24
N VAL A 184 -3.03 9.10 -26.36
CA VAL A 184 -3.27 8.99 -24.92
C VAL A 184 -4.76 9.09 -24.63
N LYS A 185 -5.46 10.08 -25.19
CA LYS A 185 -6.91 10.23 -24.99
C LYS A 185 -7.70 9.07 -25.55
N GLU A 186 -7.32 8.52 -26.69
CA GLU A 186 -7.95 7.31 -27.27
C GLU A 186 -7.74 6.09 -26.38
N LEU A 187 -6.56 5.94 -25.78
CA LEU A 187 -6.23 4.78 -24.96
C LEU A 187 -6.99 4.76 -23.63
N PHE A 188 -7.33 5.94 -23.08
CA PHE A 188 -7.97 6.09 -21.78
C PHE A 188 -9.44 6.58 -21.87
N ALA A 189 -10.03 6.64 -23.07
CA ALA A 189 -11.45 6.93 -23.27
C ALA A 189 -12.30 5.69 -22.95
#